data_3c0987a4bc4bb057499c6c84f08069d9
#
_entry.id   3c0987a4bc4bb057499c6c84f08069d9
#
_cell.length_a   1.000
_cell.length_b   1.000
_cell.length_c   1.000
_cell.angle_alpha   90.00
_cell.angle_beta   90.00
_cell.angle_gamma   90.00
#
_symmetry.space_group_name_H-M   'P 1'
#
loop_
_entity.id
_entity.type
_entity.pdbx_description
1 polymer ?
#
loop_
_entity_poly.entity_id
_entity_poly.type
_entity_poly.pdbx_seq_one_letter_code
_entity_poly.pdbx_strand_id
1 'polypeptide(L)' 'MQTLTGTIFFNPLEGGIWAFEDDAGNRYQLDGIGADARGEGRRITVVGRVADDMMGIGMVYPIFKVESYTIDASTQRKRK' A
#
# COMPACT_ATOMS: atom_id res chain seq x y z
N MET A 1 -3.52 14.75 -6.73
CA MET A 1 -3.74 13.76 -5.69
C MET A 1 -4.67 12.69 -6.23
N GLN A 2 -4.45 11.44 -5.89
CA GLN A 2 -5.31 10.38 -6.35
C GLN A 2 -5.69 9.45 -5.23
N THR A 3 -6.76 8.72 -5.43
CA THR A 3 -7.29 7.78 -4.46
C THR A 3 -7.19 6.38 -5.04
N LEU A 4 -6.58 5.47 -4.32
CA LEU A 4 -6.43 4.09 -4.76
C LEU A 4 -6.96 3.17 -3.68
N THR A 5 -7.67 2.14 -4.10
CA THR A 5 -8.14 1.11 -3.20
C THR A 5 -7.52 -0.21 -3.61
N GLY A 6 -7.05 -0.96 -2.66
CA GLY A 6 -6.41 -2.22 -2.97
C GLY A 6 -6.04 -2.99 -1.73
N THR A 7 -5.07 -3.86 -1.88
CA THR A 7 -4.70 -4.82 -0.86
C THR A 7 -3.22 -4.70 -0.52
N ILE A 8 -2.92 -4.76 0.76
CA ILE A 8 -1.54 -4.75 1.25
C ILE A 8 -1.00 -6.17 1.17
N PHE A 9 0.24 -6.30 0.77
CA PHE A 9 0.91 -7.59 0.78
C PHE A 9 2.37 -7.40 1.19
N PHE A 10 2.97 -8.47 1.69
CA PHE A 10 4.36 -8.44 2.11
C PHE A 10 5.22 -9.08 1.05
N ASN A 11 6.24 -8.38 0.62
CA ASN A 11 7.18 -8.90 -0.34
C ASN A 11 8.49 -9.13 0.38
N PRO A 12 8.96 -10.36 0.52
CA PRO A 12 10.17 -10.63 1.28
C PRO A 12 11.47 -10.24 0.58
N LEU A 13 11.39 -9.80 -0.66
CA LEU A 13 12.59 -9.38 -1.37
C LEU A 13 13.19 -8.15 -0.70
N GLU A 14 14.47 -7.98 -0.85
CA GLU A 14 15.18 -6.80 -0.35
C GLU A 14 14.98 -6.59 1.15
N GLY A 15 14.93 -7.65 1.90
CA GLY A 15 14.77 -7.53 3.33
C GLY A 15 13.35 -7.35 3.81
N GLY A 16 12.41 -7.39 2.89
CA GLY A 16 11.00 -7.31 3.23
C GLY A 16 10.43 -5.92 3.05
N ILE A 17 9.39 -5.82 2.23
CA ILE A 17 8.71 -4.57 2.01
C ILE A 17 7.22 -4.77 2.09
N TRP A 18 6.52 -3.80 2.65
CA TRP A 18 5.07 -3.79 2.61
C TRP A 18 4.66 -3.05 1.36
N ALA A 19 3.95 -3.73 0.49
CA ALA A 19 3.54 -3.20 -0.79
C ALA A 19 2.03 -3.20 -0.92
N PHE A 20 1.54 -2.62 -1.99
CA PHE A 20 0.11 -2.40 -2.18
C PHE A 20 -0.20 -2.68 -3.64
N GLU A 21 -1.24 -3.44 -3.88
CA GLU A 21 -1.70 -3.67 -5.24
C GLU A 21 -3.11 -3.12 -5.34
N ASP A 22 -3.32 -2.15 -6.23
CA ASP A 22 -4.64 -1.55 -6.38
C ASP A 22 -5.55 -2.47 -7.19
N ASP A 23 -6.81 -2.11 -7.28
CA ASP A 23 -7.79 -2.97 -7.93
C ASP A 23 -7.58 -3.08 -9.43
N ALA A 24 -6.78 -2.20 -10.00
CA ALA A 24 -6.43 -2.29 -11.43
C ALA A 24 -5.19 -3.14 -11.68
N GLY A 25 -4.56 -3.63 -10.62
CA GLY A 25 -3.39 -4.48 -10.77
C GLY A 25 -2.05 -3.77 -10.70
N ASN A 26 -2.06 -2.48 -10.42
CA ASN A 26 -0.82 -1.72 -10.28
C ASN A 26 -0.26 -1.89 -8.88
N ARG A 27 1.04 -1.98 -8.76
CA ARG A 27 1.69 -2.21 -7.49
C ARG A 27 2.54 -1.03 -7.10
N TYR A 28 2.52 -0.73 -5.81
CA TYR A 28 3.25 0.42 -5.27
C TYR A 28 3.84 0.04 -3.92
N GLN A 29 4.87 0.76 -3.54
CA GLN A 29 5.36 0.74 -2.17
C GLN A 29 4.76 1.95 -1.49
N LEU A 30 4.10 1.75 -0.35
CA LEU A 30 3.42 2.85 0.33
C LEU A 30 4.36 3.51 1.31
N ASP A 31 4.38 4.83 1.27
CA ASP A 31 5.14 5.62 2.22
C ASP A 31 4.15 6.48 2.98
N GLY A 32 4.08 6.32 4.27
CA GLY A 32 3.18 7.12 5.11
C GLY A 32 2.05 6.38 5.76
N ILE A 33 2.12 5.05 5.84
CA ILE A 33 1.10 4.30 6.56
C ILE A 33 1.67 3.82 7.88
N GLY A 34 0.79 3.67 8.85
CA GLY A 34 1.19 3.19 10.15
C GLY A 34 1.14 1.69 10.26
N ALA A 35 1.57 1.19 11.41
CA ALA A 35 1.59 -0.25 11.65
C ALA A 35 0.20 -0.86 11.63
N ASP A 36 -0.82 -0.08 11.94
CA ASP A 36 -2.19 -0.58 11.94
C ASP A 36 -2.67 -0.93 10.53
N ALA A 37 -2.04 -0.37 9.50
CA ALA A 37 -2.42 -0.67 8.14
C ALA A 37 -1.58 -1.77 7.52
N ARG A 38 -0.53 -2.20 8.18
CA ARG A 38 0.36 -3.22 7.62
C ARG A 38 -0.13 -4.58 8.02
N GLY A 39 -0.72 -5.27 7.11
CA GLY A 39 -1.19 -6.62 7.36
C GLY A 39 -1.42 -7.30 6.03
N GLU A 40 -0.91 -8.52 5.91
CA GLU A 40 -1.04 -9.28 4.68
C GLU A 40 -2.51 -9.46 4.35
N GLY A 41 -2.90 -9.06 3.15
CA GLY A 41 -4.27 -9.19 2.70
C GLY A 41 -5.21 -8.10 3.18
N ARG A 42 -4.70 -7.10 3.89
CA ARG A 42 -5.56 -6.05 4.40
C ARG A 42 -5.96 -5.09 3.27
N ARG A 43 -7.23 -4.80 3.18
CA ARG A 43 -7.70 -3.86 2.17
C ARG A 43 -7.73 -2.47 2.74
N ILE A 44 -7.18 -1.52 1.99
CA ILE A 44 -7.20 -0.13 2.40
C ILE A 44 -7.42 0.77 1.21
N THR A 45 -7.84 1.98 1.49
CA THR A 45 -7.95 3.04 0.51
C THR A 45 -6.94 4.10 0.91
N VAL A 46 -6.09 4.49 -0.03
CA VAL A 46 -5.06 5.49 0.23
C VAL A 46 -5.28 6.70 -0.66
N VAL A 47 -4.98 7.86 -0.13
CA VAL A 47 -5.06 9.11 -0.86
C VAL A 47 -3.68 9.74 -0.86
N GLY A 48 -3.18 10.10 -2.02
CA GLY A 48 -1.87 10.69 -2.12
C GLY A 48 -1.43 10.79 -3.56
N ARG A 49 -0.15 10.55 -3.79
CA ARG A 49 0.38 10.66 -5.16
C ARG A 49 1.59 9.78 -5.32
N VAL A 50 1.88 9.44 -6.57
CA VAL A 50 3.09 8.71 -6.88
C VAL A 50 4.26 9.68 -6.80
N ALA A 51 5.31 9.26 -6.13
CA ALA A 51 6.49 10.09 -5.94
C ALA A 51 7.51 9.79 -7.02
N ASP A 52 7.38 10.46 -8.15
CA ASP A 52 8.26 10.19 -9.28
C ASP A 52 9.71 10.49 -8.96
N ASP A 53 9.93 11.45 -8.11
CA ASP A 53 11.27 11.86 -7.77
C ASP A 53 11.95 10.94 -6.76
N MET A 54 11.25 9.95 -6.28
CA MET A 54 11.82 9.03 -5.31
C MET A 54 12.20 7.69 -5.92
N MET A 55 12.22 7.61 -7.22
CA MET A 55 12.65 6.40 -7.85
C MET A 55 14.13 6.27 -7.65
N GLY A 56 14.55 5.22 -7.07
CA GLY A 56 15.95 5.02 -6.81
C GLY A 56 16.39 3.64 -7.14
N ILE A 57 17.67 3.41 -7.04
CA ILE A 57 18.25 2.11 -7.28
C ILE A 57 17.73 1.18 -6.20
N GLY A 58 17.28 0.02 -6.60
CA GLY A 58 16.82 -0.98 -5.66
C GLY A 58 15.34 -0.89 -5.34
N MET A 59 14.63 0.05 -5.96
CA MET A 59 13.20 0.13 -5.73
C MET A 59 12.52 -0.95 -6.53
N VAL A 60 11.72 -1.76 -5.86
CA VAL A 60 10.97 -2.82 -6.52
C VAL A 60 9.73 -2.24 -7.18
N TYR A 61 9.06 -1.32 -6.50
CA TYR A 61 7.85 -0.69 -7.02
C TYR A 61 7.96 0.81 -6.88
N PRO A 62 7.21 1.56 -7.71
CA PRO A 62 7.15 3.00 -7.50
C PRO A 62 6.59 3.31 -6.11
N ILE A 63 6.98 4.42 -5.57
CA ILE A 63 6.52 4.83 -4.25
C ILE A 63 5.29 5.68 -4.38
N PHE A 64 4.27 5.35 -3.60
CA PHE A 64 3.07 6.16 -3.49
C PHE A 64 3.11 6.85 -2.13
N LYS A 65 3.18 8.16 -2.13
CA LYS A 65 3.22 8.93 -0.89
C LYS A 65 1.82 9.13 -0.39
N VAL A 66 1.52 8.56 0.75
CA VAL A 66 0.17 8.53 1.31
C VAL A 66 -0.04 9.76 2.17
N GLU A 67 -1.07 10.55 1.85
CA GLU A 67 -1.46 11.69 2.66
C GLU A 67 -2.46 11.25 3.72
N SER A 68 -3.35 10.36 3.37
CA SER A 68 -4.28 9.78 4.33
C SER A 68 -4.70 8.41 3.86
N TYR A 69 -5.23 7.60 4.75
CA TYR A 69 -5.68 6.28 4.39
C TYR A 69 -6.81 5.85 5.31
N THR A 70 -7.60 4.91 4.82
CA THR A 70 -8.69 4.33 5.59
C THR A 70 -8.62 2.82 5.44
N ILE A 71 -8.61 2.10 6.53
CA ILE A 71 -8.60 0.65 6.51
C ILE A 71 -10.03 0.19 6.30
N ASP A 72 -10.20 -0.71 5.33
CA ASP A 72 -11.52 -1.21 5.01
C ASP A 72 -11.98 -2.15 6.10
N ALA A 73 -12.98 -1.74 6.85
CA ALA A 73 -13.45 -2.52 7.97
C ALA A 73 -14.02 -3.87 7.55
N SER A 74 -14.50 -3.97 6.34
CA SER A 74 -15.11 -5.23 5.91
C SER A 74 -14.12 -6.37 5.85
N THR A 75 -12.85 -6.08 5.74
CA THR A 75 -11.86 -7.14 5.69
C THR A 75 -11.54 -7.70 7.06
N GLN A 76 -12.01 -7.06 8.09
CA GLN A 76 -11.73 -7.50 9.43
C GLN A 76 -12.84 -8.30 10.04
N ARG A 77 -13.97 -8.32 9.42
CA ARG A 77 -15.04 -9.03 9.93
C ARG A 77 -14.92 -10.34 9.61
N LYS A 78 -14.86 -11.06 10.09
CA LYS A 78 -14.72 -12.27 9.69
C LYS A 78 -15.54 -13.07 10.37
N ARG A 79 -16.11 -13.09 10.79
CA ARG A 79 -16.66 -13.46 11.38
C ARG A 79 -17.34 -13.74 11.50
N LYS A 80 -17.77 -14.03 11.76
CA LYS A 80 -18.37 -14.15 12.01
C LYS A 80 -18.77 -14.50 12.03
#